data_3f44ce853f673aab7421ae8d3c297251
#
_entry.id   3f44ce853f673aab7421ae8d3c297251
#
_cell.length_a   1.000
_cell.length_b   1.000
_cell.length_c   1.000
_cell.angle_alpha   90.00
_cell.angle_beta   90.00
_cell.angle_gamma   90.00
#
_symmetry.space_group_name_H-M   'P 1'
#
loop_
_entity.id
_entity.type
_entity.pdbx_description
1 polymer ?
#
loop_
_entity_poly.entity_id
_entity_poly.type
_entity_poly.pdbx_seq_one_letter_code
_entity_poly.pdbx_strand_id
1 'polypeptide(L)'
;MMADIDSRQGSVGVFLNLTGERRAEFQACCGELFSRLLLVDTVDAATVALSRHQVELLVLDLNGFNHLNELAGVGALIRSRNGAPVLVLCPYGNTAWIPELMACGQLQYRICPILDDELLQAVEQALAPSIDAVAAAQQQLLDKEKELRDLLTIQRSLQRALSSVDDISTMSAQICLALCSFPGVRHTALLHLKERGDLQLIAQESRNHLDLTRLLQRRDRLLQSPLHDVFPALLAVSEGELILLDAPEKAGDPELAVSLHDREVRMVLALPLRSDPTGPVLGSICMMFDRHLLFSREQFACFSSLAQFVSFGLGMSELKHQNDALAGKLTQMSTVDALTGVANRRKGEEMLDTEIRRARRYGLPLAVLTFDIDNFRSVNDLYGYPIGDQALRTVAETVLARLRTSDTLARMRGEEFMIVATHTCAIDALKLAEKLRETIAHTDLPGCDTVTISLAVAQVLPDEGGPTVLERLDAALHRAKRSGRNCVELAMQ
;
A
#
# COMPACT_ATOMS: atom_id res chain seq x y z
N MET A 1 -28.29 21.07 51.30
CA MET A 1 -27.67 22.14 50.54
C MET A 1 -26.92 23.13 51.45
N MET A 2 -26.37 22.67 52.62
CA MET A 2 -25.53 23.49 53.50
C MET A 2 -24.33 22.75 54.09
N ALA A 3 -24.01 21.55 53.59
CA ALA A 3 -22.86 20.74 54.06
C ALA A 3 -21.66 20.74 53.09
N ASP A 4 -21.77 21.38 51.92
CA ASP A 4 -20.74 21.30 50.85
C ASP A 4 -19.84 22.53 50.72
N ILE A 5 -20.10 23.59 51.51
CA ILE A 5 -19.38 24.89 51.40
C ILE A 5 -18.07 24.87 52.22
N ASP A 6 -17.97 24.01 53.26
CA ASP A 6 -16.84 24.06 54.20
C ASP A 6 -15.62 23.19 53.76
N SER A 7 -15.75 22.31 52.76
CA SER A 7 -14.64 21.51 52.22
C SER A 7 -13.77 22.22 51.18
N ARG A 8 -14.15 23.42 50.73
CA ARG A 8 -13.45 24.18 49.69
C ARG A 8 -12.49 25.26 50.22
N GLN A 9 -12.28 25.36 51.52
CA GLN A 9 -11.30 26.28 52.10
C GLN A 9 -9.87 25.79 51.80
N GLY A 10 -9.30 26.24 50.67
CA GLY A 10 -7.88 26.01 50.34
C GLY A 10 -7.61 25.48 48.90
N SER A 11 -8.64 25.23 48.08
CA SER A 11 -8.45 24.69 46.74
C SER A 11 -7.74 25.69 45.84
N VAL A 12 -6.56 25.29 45.29
CA VAL A 12 -5.77 26.13 44.37
C VAL A 12 -5.79 25.50 43.00
N GLY A 13 -6.30 26.22 41.99
CA GLY A 13 -6.19 25.88 40.59
C GLY A 13 -5.06 26.63 39.89
N VAL A 14 -4.37 26.01 38.96
CA VAL A 14 -3.41 26.67 38.08
C VAL A 14 -3.89 26.52 36.64
N PHE A 15 -4.05 27.63 35.93
CA PHE A 15 -4.36 27.64 34.51
C PHE A 15 -3.24 28.31 33.72
N LEU A 16 -2.59 27.53 32.86
CA LEU A 16 -1.54 27.99 31.95
C LEU A 16 -2.11 28.22 30.57
N ASN A 17 -2.00 29.46 30.07
CA ASN A 17 -2.33 29.85 28.70
C ASN A 17 -1.37 30.94 28.21
N LEU A 18 -0.59 30.67 27.15
CA LEU A 18 0.45 31.56 26.62
C LEU A 18 -0.14 32.83 25.99
N THR A 19 -1.25 32.73 25.27
CA THR A 19 -1.81 33.85 24.50
C THR A 19 -2.60 34.84 25.35
N GLY A 20 -3.07 34.41 26.51
CA GLY A 20 -3.91 35.22 27.40
C GLY A 20 -5.40 35.31 26.98
N GLU A 21 -5.74 34.90 25.76
CA GLU A 21 -7.07 35.08 25.17
C GLU A 21 -8.17 34.37 25.95
N ARG A 22 -7.90 33.16 26.47
CA ARG A 22 -8.91 32.31 27.18
C ARG A 22 -8.88 32.47 28.69
N ARG A 23 -8.02 33.31 29.26
CA ARG A 23 -7.92 33.47 30.73
C ARG A 23 -9.16 34.03 31.35
N ALA A 24 -9.74 35.09 30.72
CA ALA A 24 -10.95 35.73 31.20
C ALA A 24 -12.17 34.79 31.09
N GLU A 25 -12.27 34.02 30.00
CA GLU A 25 -13.30 33.01 29.80
C GLU A 25 -13.19 31.91 30.84
N PHE A 26 -11.98 31.34 31.03
CA PHE A 26 -11.74 30.28 32.03
C PHE A 26 -12.05 30.76 33.45
N GLN A 27 -11.66 31.99 33.79
CA GLN A 27 -11.94 32.58 35.08
C GLN A 27 -13.44 32.81 35.29
N ALA A 28 -14.16 33.25 34.27
CA ALA A 28 -15.61 33.47 34.35
C ALA A 28 -16.37 32.12 34.48
N CYS A 29 -15.94 31.11 33.75
CA CYS A 29 -16.60 29.80 33.72
C CYS A 29 -16.25 28.93 34.94
N CYS A 30 -14.97 28.84 35.30
CA CYS A 30 -14.47 27.88 36.28
C CYS A 30 -13.91 28.51 37.57
N GLY A 31 -13.84 29.85 37.65
CA GLY A 31 -13.19 30.54 38.77
C GLY A 31 -13.82 30.26 40.12
N GLU A 32 -15.13 30.06 40.21
CA GLU A 32 -15.86 29.77 41.43
C GLU A 32 -15.61 28.35 42.00
N LEU A 33 -15.03 27.46 41.18
CA LEU A 33 -14.65 26.11 41.62
C LEU A 33 -13.42 26.09 42.54
N PHE A 34 -12.63 27.17 42.54
CA PHE A 34 -11.39 27.28 43.30
C PHE A 34 -11.46 28.42 44.32
N SER A 35 -10.90 28.21 45.51
CA SER A 35 -10.69 29.29 46.46
C SER A 35 -9.66 30.32 45.97
N ARG A 36 -8.74 29.85 45.14
CA ARG A 36 -7.72 30.67 44.48
C ARG A 36 -7.36 30.08 43.12
N LEU A 37 -7.60 30.80 42.04
CA LEU A 37 -7.22 30.47 40.68
C LEU A 37 -5.97 31.28 40.27
N LEU A 38 -4.90 30.62 39.89
CA LEU A 38 -3.66 31.23 39.42
C LEU A 38 -3.62 31.16 37.89
N LEU A 39 -3.75 32.27 37.21
CA LEU A 39 -3.66 32.41 35.78
C LEU A 39 -2.21 32.76 35.40
N VAL A 40 -1.53 31.88 34.69
CA VAL A 40 -0.12 32.06 34.32
C VAL A 40 0.07 32.02 32.82
N ASP A 41 1.14 32.66 32.34
CA ASP A 41 1.45 32.82 30.91
C ASP A 41 2.74 32.15 30.44
N THR A 42 3.46 31.56 31.37
CA THR A 42 4.71 30.85 31.06
C THR A 42 4.78 29.53 31.84
N VAL A 43 5.51 28.58 31.26
CA VAL A 43 5.79 27.28 31.89
C VAL A 43 6.57 27.50 33.20
N ASP A 44 7.48 28.49 33.25
CA ASP A 44 8.24 28.81 34.44
C ASP A 44 7.35 29.35 35.58
N ALA A 45 6.41 30.21 35.24
CA ALA A 45 5.46 30.73 36.22
C ALA A 45 4.54 29.62 36.78
N ALA A 46 4.09 28.68 35.93
CA ALA A 46 3.36 27.49 36.36
C ALA A 46 4.22 26.58 37.26
N THR A 47 5.49 26.38 36.96
CA THR A 47 6.43 25.61 37.77
C THR A 47 6.61 26.23 39.15
N VAL A 48 6.75 27.56 39.21
CA VAL A 48 6.83 28.29 40.48
C VAL A 48 5.52 28.16 41.28
N ALA A 49 4.37 28.23 40.61
CA ALA A 49 3.07 28.06 41.28
C ALA A 49 2.93 26.66 41.90
N LEU A 50 3.30 25.60 41.15
CA LEU A 50 3.32 24.22 41.63
C LEU A 50 4.27 23.97 42.82
N SER A 51 5.40 24.70 42.85
CA SER A 51 6.35 24.58 43.96
C SER A 51 5.93 25.32 45.25
N ARG A 52 5.10 26.38 45.12
CA ARG A 52 4.70 27.23 46.24
C ARG A 52 3.34 26.91 46.84
N HIS A 53 2.48 26.25 46.08
CA HIS A 53 1.10 25.97 46.47
C HIS A 53 0.80 24.48 46.35
N GLN A 54 -0.06 23.95 47.19
CA GLN A 54 -0.68 22.65 46.98
C GLN A 54 -1.78 22.83 45.96
N VAL A 55 -1.48 22.42 44.71
CA VAL A 55 -2.38 22.59 43.57
C VAL A 55 -3.32 21.38 43.49
N GLU A 56 -4.62 21.64 43.40
CA GLU A 56 -5.63 20.59 43.24
C GLU A 56 -5.93 20.26 41.80
N LEU A 57 -5.74 21.21 40.88
CA LEU A 57 -5.87 20.99 39.44
C LEU A 57 -4.90 21.86 38.67
N LEU A 58 -4.19 21.26 37.73
CA LEU A 58 -3.38 21.93 36.74
C LEU A 58 -4.09 21.86 35.39
N VAL A 59 -4.49 23.00 34.84
CA VAL A 59 -5.08 23.11 33.51
C VAL A 59 -4.06 23.72 32.55
N LEU A 60 -3.79 23.03 31.45
CA LEU A 60 -2.82 23.41 30.45
C LEU A 60 -3.56 23.67 29.14
N ASP A 61 -3.67 24.92 28.74
CA ASP A 61 -4.21 25.31 27.44
C ASP A 61 -3.06 25.42 26.43
N LEU A 62 -3.03 24.52 25.47
CA LEU A 62 -1.96 24.45 24.46
C LEU A 62 -2.13 25.48 23.32
N ASN A 63 -3.12 26.36 23.40
CA ASN A 63 -3.26 27.42 22.43
C ASN A 63 -2.07 28.39 22.50
N GLY A 64 -1.42 28.62 21.35
CA GLY A 64 -0.20 29.44 21.25
C GLY A 64 1.10 28.68 21.40
N PHE A 65 1.07 27.39 21.71
CA PHE A 65 2.24 26.52 21.66
C PHE A 65 2.45 26.02 20.23
N ASN A 66 3.58 26.34 19.61
CA ASN A 66 3.83 26.07 18.20
C ASN A 66 5.12 25.26 17.92
N HIS A 67 5.94 25.01 18.92
CA HIS A 67 7.24 24.36 18.72
C HIS A 67 7.46 23.15 19.64
N LEU A 68 8.12 22.11 19.10
CA LEU A 68 8.50 20.90 19.84
C LEU A 68 9.31 21.16 21.13
N ASN A 69 10.09 22.24 21.17
CA ASN A 69 10.85 22.61 22.36
C ASN A 69 9.92 23.03 23.52
N GLU A 70 8.75 23.58 23.22
CA GLU A 70 7.76 23.98 24.21
C GLU A 70 7.03 22.75 24.79
N LEU A 71 6.84 21.71 23.99
CA LEU A 71 6.28 20.42 24.42
C LEU A 71 7.13 19.78 25.52
N ALA A 72 8.44 19.85 25.43
CA ALA A 72 9.35 19.35 26.47
C ALA A 72 9.16 20.08 27.81
N GLY A 73 8.92 21.40 27.76
CA GLY A 73 8.60 22.22 28.93
C GLY A 73 7.27 21.84 29.58
N VAL A 74 6.21 21.65 28.77
CA VAL A 74 4.90 21.18 29.23
C VAL A 74 5.02 19.77 29.83
N GLY A 75 5.77 18.88 29.17
CA GLY A 75 6.04 17.55 29.68
C GLY A 75 6.78 17.53 31.03
N ALA A 76 7.73 18.44 31.23
CA ALA A 76 8.41 18.62 32.51
C ALA A 76 7.45 19.13 33.61
N LEU A 77 6.54 20.05 33.26
CA LEU A 77 5.51 20.56 34.15
C LEU A 77 4.55 19.43 34.60
N ILE A 78 4.10 18.59 33.69
CA ILE A 78 3.27 17.41 34.00
C ILE A 78 3.99 16.44 34.96
N ARG A 79 5.29 16.21 34.78
CA ARG A 79 6.08 15.38 35.71
C ARG A 79 6.21 15.99 37.10
N SER A 80 6.29 17.32 37.18
CA SER A 80 6.51 18.06 38.45
C SER A 80 5.22 18.41 39.20
N ARG A 81 4.04 17.90 38.78
CA ARG A 81 2.72 18.28 39.28
C ARG A 81 2.39 17.92 40.74
N ASN A 82 3.30 17.26 41.48
CA ASN A 82 3.13 16.86 42.87
C ASN A 82 1.81 16.07 43.16
N GLY A 83 1.38 15.24 42.22
CA GLY A 83 0.17 14.44 42.33
C GLY A 83 -1.14 15.13 41.92
N ALA A 84 -1.11 16.42 41.60
CA ALA A 84 -2.28 17.13 41.11
C ALA A 84 -2.84 16.52 39.80
N PRO A 85 -4.15 16.38 39.63
CA PRO A 85 -4.75 16.06 38.34
C PRO A 85 -4.35 17.09 37.28
N VAL A 86 -4.24 16.63 36.04
CA VAL A 86 -3.89 17.50 34.89
C VAL A 86 -5.00 17.42 33.85
N LEU A 87 -5.52 18.57 33.45
CA LEU A 87 -6.43 18.71 32.33
C LEU A 87 -5.72 19.48 31.20
N VAL A 88 -5.61 18.89 30.02
CA VAL A 88 -5.02 19.52 28.84
C VAL A 88 -6.14 19.95 27.89
N LEU A 89 -6.16 21.23 27.55
CA LEU A 89 -7.00 21.79 26.49
C LEU A 89 -6.17 21.88 25.22
N CYS A 90 -6.44 21.01 24.26
CA CYS A 90 -5.62 20.81 23.08
C CYS A 90 -6.29 21.42 21.85
N PRO A 91 -5.71 22.40 21.16
CA PRO A 91 -6.15 22.85 19.86
C PRO A 91 -6.09 21.72 18.84
N TYR A 92 -6.96 21.80 17.83
CA TYR A 92 -7.05 20.79 16.78
C TYR A 92 -5.70 20.49 16.08
N GLY A 93 -4.91 21.53 15.77
CA GLY A 93 -3.58 21.36 15.14
C GLY A 93 -2.51 20.72 16.02
N ASN A 94 -2.73 20.56 17.33
CA ASN A 94 -1.75 20.05 18.28
C ASN A 94 -2.11 18.66 18.81
N THR A 95 -3.10 17.98 18.22
CA THR A 95 -3.61 16.69 18.71
C THR A 95 -2.57 15.56 18.67
N ALA A 96 -1.58 15.67 17.79
CA ALA A 96 -0.42 14.78 17.74
C ALA A 96 0.43 14.78 19.02
N TRP A 97 0.38 15.85 19.83
CA TRP A 97 1.12 15.99 21.08
C TRP A 97 0.49 15.19 22.24
N ILE A 98 -0.79 14.84 22.15
CA ILE A 98 -1.52 14.16 23.22
C ILE A 98 -0.83 12.86 23.65
N PRO A 99 -0.44 11.92 22.76
CA PRO A 99 0.25 10.70 23.16
C PRO A 99 1.60 10.95 23.86
N GLU A 100 2.33 11.97 23.43
CA GLU A 100 3.64 12.33 24.03
C GLU A 100 3.47 12.94 25.43
N LEU A 101 2.47 13.81 25.62
CA LEU A 101 2.14 14.36 26.93
C LEU A 101 1.65 13.30 27.90
N MET A 102 0.87 12.31 27.44
CA MET A 102 0.47 11.15 28.22
C MET A 102 1.66 10.28 28.65
N ALA A 103 2.76 10.27 27.88
CA ALA A 103 3.99 9.61 28.28
C ALA A 103 4.67 10.29 29.50
N CYS A 104 4.38 11.57 29.73
CA CYS A 104 4.92 12.32 30.86
C CYS A 104 4.15 12.11 32.17
N GLY A 105 2.91 11.60 32.12
CA GLY A 105 2.09 11.31 33.30
C GLY A 105 0.62 11.14 32.98
N GLN A 106 -0.17 10.74 33.97
CA GLN A 106 -1.61 10.69 33.84
C GLN A 106 -2.18 12.10 33.65
N LEU A 107 -3.00 12.27 32.61
CA LEU A 107 -3.71 13.49 32.31
C LEU A 107 -5.07 13.17 31.66
N GLN A 108 -5.99 14.11 31.80
CA GLN A 108 -7.20 14.16 30.99
C GLN A 108 -7.00 15.21 29.88
N TYR A 109 -7.68 15.07 28.75
CA TYR A 109 -7.59 16.07 27.68
C TYR A 109 -8.96 16.36 27.09
N ARG A 110 -9.10 17.54 26.51
CA ARG A 110 -10.25 17.95 25.68
C ARG A 110 -9.71 18.64 24.43
N ILE A 111 -10.37 18.43 23.31
CA ILE A 111 -9.99 19.07 22.05
C ILE A 111 -10.77 20.37 21.89
N CYS A 112 -10.07 21.44 21.60
CA CYS A 112 -10.65 22.75 21.39
C CYS A 112 -11.00 23.01 19.91
N PRO A 113 -12.08 23.75 19.61
CA PRO A 113 -12.88 24.56 20.51
C PRO A 113 -13.86 23.76 21.39
N ILE A 114 -14.00 24.13 22.64
CA ILE A 114 -14.90 23.51 23.64
C ILE A 114 -15.91 24.55 24.13
N LEU A 115 -17.15 24.16 24.41
CA LEU A 115 -18.19 25.02 24.97
C LEU A 115 -17.98 25.23 26.47
N ASP A 116 -18.45 26.34 27.01
CA ASP A 116 -18.29 26.69 28.44
C ASP A 116 -18.86 25.62 29.38
N ASP A 117 -20.03 25.07 29.06
CA ASP A 117 -20.66 24.01 29.87
C ASP A 117 -19.84 22.71 29.85
N GLU A 118 -19.25 22.37 28.71
CA GLU A 118 -18.39 21.19 28.57
C GLU A 118 -17.05 21.38 29.29
N LEU A 119 -16.52 22.62 29.27
CA LEU A 119 -15.29 22.96 29.98
C LEU A 119 -15.52 22.88 31.50
N LEU A 120 -16.61 23.46 31.97
CA LEU A 120 -17.00 23.40 33.40
C LEU A 120 -17.12 21.96 33.86
N GLN A 121 -17.83 21.11 33.10
CA GLN A 121 -18.00 19.69 33.40
C GLN A 121 -16.64 18.93 33.41
N ALA A 122 -15.72 19.25 32.49
CA ALA A 122 -14.41 18.64 32.44
C ALA A 122 -13.55 18.99 33.66
N VAL A 123 -13.63 20.24 34.13
CA VAL A 123 -12.94 20.71 35.34
C VAL A 123 -13.54 20.06 36.59
N GLU A 124 -14.87 20.00 36.70
CA GLU A 124 -15.53 19.29 37.82
C GLU A 124 -15.18 17.81 37.87
N GLN A 125 -15.16 17.11 36.74
CA GLN A 125 -14.75 15.72 36.65
C GLN A 125 -13.30 15.52 37.09
N ALA A 126 -12.41 16.45 36.74
CA ALA A 126 -11.01 16.38 37.12
C ALA A 126 -10.78 16.63 38.64
N LEU A 127 -11.65 17.42 39.26
CA LEU A 127 -11.63 17.71 40.70
C LEU A 127 -12.36 16.68 41.54
N ALA A 128 -13.23 15.83 40.95
CA ALA A 128 -14.03 14.89 41.70
C ALA A 128 -13.14 13.91 42.50
N PRO A 129 -13.33 13.77 43.85
CA PRO A 129 -12.57 12.82 44.64
C PRO A 129 -12.95 11.39 44.20
N SER A 130 -11.98 10.48 44.17
CA SER A 130 -12.20 9.04 43.94
C SER A 130 -12.97 8.42 45.11
N ILE A 131 -14.28 8.55 45.10
CA ILE A 131 -15.16 7.88 46.05
C ILE A 131 -15.24 6.41 45.62
N ASP A 132 -14.79 5.47 46.49
CA ASP A 132 -14.64 4.03 46.26
C ASP A 132 -13.46 3.63 45.32
N ALA A 133 -12.26 3.89 45.79
CA ALA A 133 -11.04 3.54 45.06
C ALA A 133 -10.92 2.05 44.67
N VAL A 134 -11.51 1.11 45.46
CA VAL A 134 -11.42 -0.33 45.15
C VAL A 134 -12.43 -0.75 44.09
N ALA A 135 -13.67 -0.29 44.14
CA ALA A 135 -14.69 -0.60 43.13
C ALA A 135 -14.36 0.07 41.79
N ALA A 136 -13.89 1.31 41.84
CA ALA A 136 -13.43 2.05 40.66
C ALA A 136 -12.20 1.39 40.00
N ALA A 137 -11.23 0.93 40.80
CA ALA A 137 -10.06 0.19 40.30
C ALA A 137 -10.44 -1.15 39.67
N GLN A 138 -11.41 -1.84 40.23
CA GLN A 138 -11.89 -3.13 39.71
C GLN A 138 -12.65 -2.93 38.38
N GLN A 139 -13.48 -1.89 38.29
CA GLN A 139 -14.15 -1.54 37.06
C GLN A 139 -13.15 -1.08 35.97
N GLN A 140 -12.17 -0.26 36.32
CA GLN A 140 -11.10 0.14 35.41
C GLN A 140 -10.29 -1.05 34.87
N LEU A 141 -10.07 -2.09 35.71
CA LEU A 141 -9.37 -3.29 35.29
C LEU A 141 -10.17 -4.08 34.25
N LEU A 142 -11.48 -4.22 34.47
CA LEU A 142 -12.40 -4.89 33.57
C LEU A 142 -12.51 -4.13 32.21
N ASP A 143 -12.59 -2.81 32.29
CA ASP A 143 -12.65 -1.97 31.09
C ASP A 143 -11.34 -2.06 30.29
N LYS A 144 -10.18 -2.05 30.96
CA LYS A 144 -8.87 -2.26 30.31
C LYS A 144 -8.73 -3.67 29.71
N GLU A 145 -9.19 -4.69 30.37
CA GLU A 145 -9.17 -6.06 29.85
C GLU A 145 -10.00 -6.17 28.56
N LYS A 146 -11.19 -5.56 28.55
CA LYS A 146 -12.05 -5.50 27.37
C LYS A 146 -11.37 -4.75 26.23
N GLU A 147 -10.82 -3.57 26.51
CA GLU A 147 -10.08 -2.75 25.56
C GLU A 147 -8.92 -3.52 24.91
N LEU A 148 -8.09 -4.17 25.71
CA LEU A 148 -6.97 -4.99 25.22
C LEU A 148 -7.44 -6.14 24.34
N ARG A 149 -8.54 -6.77 24.69
CA ARG A 149 -9.13 -7.87 23.93
C ARG A 149 -9.62 -7.40 22.55
N ASP A 150 -10.28 -6.24 22.50
CA ASP A 150 -10.74 -5.61 21.26
C ASP A 150 -9.55 -5.24 20.35
N LEU A 151 -8.50 -4.63 20.90
CA LEU A 151 -7.28 -4.27 20.19
C LEU A 151 -6.55 -5.49 19.60
N LEU A 152 -6.41 -6.56 20.39
CA LEU A 152 -5.80 -7.82 19.93
C LEU A 152 -6.60 -8.47 18.79
N THR A 153 -7.93 -8.38 18.86
CA THR A 153 -8.80 -8.92 17.81
C THR A 153 -8.60 -8.19 16.49
N ILE A 154 -8.51 -6.86 16.53
CA ILE A 154 -8.25 -6.03 15.35
C ILE A 154 -6.86 -6.31 14.79
N GLN A 155 -5.84 -6.35 15.65
CA GLN A 155 -4.47 -6.65 15.24
C GLN A 155 -4.37 -8.00 14.51
N ARG A 156 -5.04 -9.05 15.04
CA ARG A 156 -5.09 -10.37 14.37
C ARG A 156 -5.80 -10.32 13.03
N SER A 157 -6.87 -9.54 12.91
CA SER A 157 -7.62 -9.38 11.66
C SER A 157 -6.78 -8.66 10.61
N LEU A 158 -6.04 -7.62 11.01
CA LEU A 158 -5.11 -6.91 10.13
C LEU A 158 -3.94 -7.79 9.70
N GLN A 159 -3.35 -8.57 10.60
CA GLN A 159 -2.28 -9.51 10.24
C GLN A 159 -2.75 -10.52 9.18
N ARG A 160 -4.00 -11.03 9.29
CA ARG A 160 -4.57 -11.92 8.26
C ARG A 160 -4.77 -11.19 6.95
N ALA A 161 -5.29 -9.98 6.97
CA ALA A 161 -5.46 -9.16 5.77
C ALA A 161 -4.14 -8.94 5.02
N LEU A 162 -3.05 -8.68 5.75
CA LEU A 162 -1.71 -8.46 5.18
C LEU A 162 -1.02 -9.73 4.68
N SER A 163 -1.32 -10.91 5.28
CA SER A 163 -0.66 -12.18 4.94
C SER A 163 -1.28 -12.92 3.75
N SER A 164 -2.47 -12.55 3.32
CA SER A 164 -3.28 -13.36 2.40
C SER A 164 -3.43 -12.79 0.99
N VAL A 165 -2.79 -11.65 0.64
CA VAL A 165 -3.23 -10.89 -0.53
C VAL A 165 -2.12 -10.52 -1.50
N ASP A 166 -2.37 -10.84 -2.77
CA ASP A 166 -1.57 -10.43 -3.92
C ASP A 166 -2.01 -9.09 -4.53
N ASP A 167 -3.17 -8.54 -4.12
CA ASP A 167 -3.75 -7.32 -4.66
C ASP A 167 -4.00 -6.25 -3.58
N ILE A 168 -3.53 -5.02 -3.85
CA ILE A 168 -3.60 -3.86 -2.95
C ILE A 168 -5.05 -3.46 -2.62
N SER A 169 -5.96 -3.60 -3.60
CA SER A 169 -7.36 -3.21 -3.45
C SER A 169 -8.08 -4.12 -2.46
N THR A 170 -7.91 -5.44 -2.61
CA THR A 170 -8.48 -6.46 -1.74
C THR A 170 -7.92 -6.37 -0.32
N MET A 171 -6.59 -6.17 -0.19
CA MET A 171 -5.94 -5.96 1.10
C MET A 171 -6.50 -4.72 1.81
N SER A 172 -6.60 -3.60 1.10
CA SER A 172 -7.10 -2.34 1.65
C SER A 172 -8.56 -2.44 2.10
N ALA A 173 -9.41 -3.14 1.36
CA ALA A 173 -10.81 -3.40 1.74
C ALA A 173 -10.91 -4.23 3.03
N GLN A 174 -10.08 -5.27 3.16
CA GLN A 174 -10.03 -6.10 4.38
C GLN A 174 -9.50 -5.32 5.59
N ILE A 175 -8.56 -4.40 5.39
CA ILE A 175 -8.07 -3.50 6.44
C ILE A 175 -9.20 -2.58 6.92
N CYS A 176 -9.92 -1.94 6.00
CA CYS A 176 -11.05 -1.10 6.34
C CYS A 176 -12.14 -1.88 7.10
N LEU A 177 -12.47 -3.09 6.66
CA LEU A 177 -13.42 -3.97 7.34
C LEU A 177 -12.97 -4.33 8.76
N ALA A 178 -11.68 -4.67 8.94
CA ALA A 178 -11.12 -4.97 10.25
C ALA A 178 -11.19 -3.76 11.20
N LEU A 179 -10.84 -2.58 10.73
CA LEU A 179 -10.90 -1.34 11.51
C LEU A 179 -12.34 -0.91 11.84
N CYS A 180 -13.32 -1.16 10.96
CA CYS A 180 -14.73 -0.96 11.27
C CYS A 180 -15.25 -1.86 12.40
N SER A 181 -14.52 -2.91 12.79
CA SER A 181 -14.88 -3.73 13.94
C SER A 181 -14.55 -3.09 15.29
N PHE A 182 -13.78 -2.00 15.30
CA PHE A 182 -13.47 -1.28 16.54
C PHE A 182 -14.75 -0.64 17.13
N PRO A 183 -14.92 -0.69 18.46
CA PRO A 183 -16.11 -0.12 19.11
C PRO A 183 -16.29 1.38 18.81
N GLY A 184 -17.47 1.74 18.33
CA GLY A 184 -17.81 3.14 17.99
C GLY A 184 -17.40 3.57 16.58
N VAL A 185 -16.62 2.79 15.84
CA VAL A 185 -16.29 3.09 14.44
C VAL A 185 -17.48 2.78 13.54
N ARG A 186 -17.89 3.77 12.76
CA ARG A 186 -18.97 3.68 11.78
C ARG A 186 -18.50 3.70 10.34
N HIS A 187 -17.35 4.32 10.11
CA HIS A 187 -16.76 4.39 8.79
C HIS A 187 -15.23 4.39 8.88
N THR A 188 -14.60 3.73 7.92
CA THR A 188 -13.15 3.75 7.73
C THR A 188 -12.84 3.99 6.28
N ALA A 189 -11.76 4.71 6.02
CA ALA A 189 -11.27 4.97 4.68
C ALA A 189 -9.75 4.89 4.64
N LEU A 190 -9.22 4.36 3.56
CA LEU A 190 -7.80 4.27 3.29
C LEU A 190 -7.50 5.05 2.02
N LEU A 191 -6.67 6.07 2.15
CA LEU A 191 -6.21 6.93 1.07
C LEU A 191 -4.72 6.66 0.81
N HIS A 192 -4.35 6.57 -0.46
CA HIS A 192 -2.98 6.32 -0.89
C HIS A 192 -2.49 7.44 -1.81
N LEU A 193 -1.25 7.88 -1.58
CA LEU A 193 -0.58 8.91 -2.34
C LEU A 193 0.15 8.28 -3.54
N LYS A 194 -0.25 8.62 -4.75
CA LYS A 194 0.39 8.15 -5.98
C LYS A 194 1.66 8.95 -6.30
N GLU A 195 2.52 8.40 -7.13
CA GLU A 195 3.80 8.99 -7.56
C GLU A 195 3.71 10.44 -8.09
N ARG A 196 2.53 10.87 -8.56
CA ARG A 196 2.29 12.24 -9.06
C ARG A 196 1.80 13.23 -8.00
N GLY A 197 1.74 12.80 -6.73
CA GLY A 197 1.22 13.63 -5.64
C GLY A 197 -0.31 13.67 -5.56
N ASP A 198 -1.01 12.82 -6.30
CA ASP A 198 -2.47 12.70 -6.23
C ASP A 198 -2.85 11.69 -5.15
N LEU A 199 -3.64 12.15 -4.16
CA LEU A 199 -4.20 11.30 -3.13
C LEU A 199 -5.49 10.64 -3.64
N GLN A 200 -5.57 9.32 -3.52
CA GLN A 200 -6.71 8.54 -4.01
C GLN A 200 -7.29 7.67 -2.90
N LEU A 201 -8.62 7.66 -2.80
CA LEU A 201 -9.34 6.68 -1.98
C LEU A 201 -9.20 5.30 -2.63
N ILE A 202 -8.55 4.36 -1.94
CA ILE A 202 -8.38 2.99 -2.45
C ILE A 202 -9.37 2.00 -1.83
N ALA A 203 -9.80 2.25 -0.60
CA ALA A 203 -10.82 1.43 0.05
C ALA A 203 -11.58 2.25 1.09
N GLN A 204 -12.81 1.88 1.32
CA GLN A 204 -13.63 2.35 2.43
C GLN A 204 -14.59 1.24 2.89
N GLU A 205 -14.95 1.28 4.16
CA GLU A 205 -15.99 0.43 4.75
C GLU A 205 -16.91 1.30 5.61
N SER A 206 -18.23 1.08 5.51
CA SER A 206 -19.21 1.95 6.13
C SER A 206 -20.36 1.17 6.75
N ARG A 207 -20.64 1.42 8.01
CA ARG A 207 -21.84 0.93 8.73
C ARG A 207 -22.99 1.94 8.73
N ASN A 208 -22.72 3.19 8.38
CA ASN A 208 -23.69 4.30 8.36
C ASN A 208 -23.98 4.81 6.94
N HIS A 209 -23.60 4.05 5.90
CA HIS A 209 -23.80 4.39 4.48
C HIS A 209 -23.15 5.72 4.06
N LEU A 210 -22.10 6.16 4.76
CA LEU A 210 -21.26 7.25 4.31
C LEU A 210 -20.45 6.78 3.09
N ASP A 211 -20.40 7.61 2.04
CA ASP A 211 -19.61 7.34 0.84
C ASP A 211 -18.71 8.54 0.54
N LEU A 212 -17.44 8.39 0.86
CA LEU A 212 -16.43 9.42 0.61
C LEU A 212 -16.05 9.53 -0.87
N THR A 213 -16.36 8.52 -1.69
CA THR A 213 -16.05 8.54 -3.12
C THR A 213 -16.68 9.77 -3.79
N ARG A 214 -17.93 10.04 -3.47
CA ARG A 214 -18.66 11.19 -4.04
C ARG A 214 -18.07 12.52 -3.63
N LEU A 215 -17.62 12.62 -2.38
CA LEU A 215 -17.04 13.84 -1.82
C LEU A 215 -15.64 14.12 -2.41
N LEU A 216 -14.84 13.07 -2.61
CA LEU A 216 -13.45 13.15 -3.04
C LEU A 216 -13.29 13.19 -4.57
N GLN A 217 -14.10 12.45 -5.34
CA GLN A 217 -14.01 12.40 -6.82
C GLN A 217 -14.37 13.70 -7.52
N ARG A 218 -15.14 14.58 -6.88
CA ARG A 218 -15.54 15.88 -7.46
C ARG A 218 -14.43 16.93 -7.44
N ARG A 219 -13.28 16.63 -6.87
CA ARG A 219 -12.20 17.58 -6.61
C ARG A 219 -10.89 17.07 -7.17
N ASP A 220 -10.43 17.67 -8.24
CA ASP A 220 -9.10 17.45 -8.77
C ASP A 220 -8.06 17.96 -7.76
N ARG A 221 -6.99 17.19 -7.55
CA ARG A 221 -5.88 17.52 -6.65
C ARG A 221 -6.32 17.79 -5.20
N LEU A 222 -6.74 16.75 -4.52
CA LEU A 222 -7.27 16.82 -3.14
C LEU A 222 -6.38 17.61 -2.18
N LEU A 223 -5.05 17.46 -2.25
CA LEU A 223 -4.09 18.18 -1.40
C LEU A 223 -3.98 19.69 -1.70
N GLN A 224 -4.58 20.16 -2.80
CA GLN A 224 -4.64 21.58 -3.17
C GLN A 224 -6.06 22.15 -3.06
N SER A 225 -7.02 21.32 -2.64
CA SER A 225 -8.43 21.72 -2.48
C SER A 225 -8.67 22.39 -1.12
N PRO A 226 -9.74 23.18 -0.95
CA PRO A 226 -10.13 23.70 0.36
C PRO A 226 -10.38 22.61 1.43
N LEU A 227 -10.64 21.38 1.03
CA LEU A 227 -10.75 20.23 1.94
C LEU A 227 -9.44 19.91 2.66
N HIS A 228 -8.30 20.31 2.09
CA HIS A 228 -6.98 20.02 2.67
C HIS A 228 -6.89 20.53 4.12
N ASP A 229 -7.36 21.74 4.36
CA ASP A 229 -7.21 22.40 5.68
C ASP A 229 -8.24 21.93 6.72
N VAL A 230 -9.23 21.14 6.31
CA VAL A 230 -10.37 20.78 7.19
C VAL A 230 -10.63 19.28 7.29
N PHE A 231 -10.18 18.48 6.34
CA PHE A 231 -10.40 17.03 6.38
C PHE A 231 -9.20 16.31 6.99
N PRO A 232 -9.37 15.66 8.17
CA PRO A 232 -8.26 15.04 8.91
C PRO A 232 -7.39 14.11 8.11
N ALA A 233 -7.98 13.34 7.17
CA ALA A 233 -7.22 12.40 6.34
C ALA A 233 -6.23 13.09 5.40
N LEU A 234 -6.55 14.29 4.90
CA LEU A 234 -5.69 15.10 4.05
C LEU A 234 -4.60 15.79 4.88
N LEU A 235 -4.98 16.35 6.03
CA LEU A 235 -4.05 16.95 6.98
C LEU A 235 -3.02 15.94 7.48
N ALA A 236 -3.43 14.71 7.80
CA ALA A 236 -2.52 13.67 8.23
C ALA A 236 -1.46 13.32 7.15
N VAL A 237 -1.80 13.45 5.86
CA VAL A 237 -0.85 13.25 4.76
C VAL A 237 0.14 14.41 4.66
N SER A 238 -0.33 15.66 4.77
CA SER A 238 0.52 16.85 4.59
C SER A 238 1.42 17.11 5.79
N GLU A 239 0.91 16.97 7.00
CA GLU A 239 1.68 17.18 8.23
C GLU A 239 2.47 15.94 8.62
N GLY A 240 2.03 14.77 8.16
CA GLY A 240 2.64 13.49 8.51
C GLY A 240 2.44 13.11 9.97
N GLU A 241 1.42 13.65 10.62
CA GLU A 241 1.11 13.45 12.03
C GLU A 241 -0.30 12.90 12.21
N LEU A 242 -0.56 12.33 13.39
CA LEU A 242 -1.89 11.90 13.79
C LEU A 242 -2.79 13.15 13.98
N ILE A 243 -3.97 13.12 13.36
CA ILE A 243 -4.96 14.19 13.45
C ILE A 243 -6.24 13.63 14.07
N LEU A 244 -6.73 14.32 15.08
CA LEU A 244 -7.97 13.99 15.78
C LEU A 244 -8.91 15.20 15.75
N LEU A 245 -10.04 15.06 15.04
CA LEU A 245 -11.10 16.06 14.97
C LEU A 245 -12.27 15.61 15.86
N ASP A 246 -12.52 16.38 16.89
CA ASP A 246 -13.68 16.28 17.76
C ASP A 246 -14.67 17.39 17.38
N ALA A 247 -15.89 17.05 17.00
CA ALA A 247 -16.88 17.97 16.43
C ALA A 247 -16.67 18.27 14.91
N PRO A 248 -16.77 17.26 14.04
CA PRO A 248 -16.62 17.42 12.60
C PRO A 248 -17.69 18.33 11.95
N GLU A 249 -18.80 18.57 12.62
CA GLU A 249 -19.82 19.57 12.23
C GLU A 249 -19.30 21.02 12.22
N LYS A 250 -18.18 21.28 12.91
CA LYS A 250 -17.49 22.57 12.92
C LYS A 250 -16.38 22.64 11.85
N ALA A 251 -16.24 21.61 11.01
CA ALA A 251 -15.30 21.64 9.89
C ALA A 251 -15.61 22.83 8.98
N GLY A 252 -14.58 23.52 8.52
CA GLY A 252 -14.72 24.73 7.71
C GLY A 252 -15.30 24.54 6.31
N ASP A 253 -15.51 23.28 5.87
CA ASP A 253 -16.17 22.96 4.61
C ASP A 253 -17.62 22.53 4.89
N PRO A 254 -18.63 23.30 4.40
CA PRO A 254 -20.03 23.02 4.70
C PRO A 254 -20.54 21.68 4.14
N GLU A 255 -20.02 21.23 2.97
CA GLU A 255 -20.43 19.98 2.35
C GLU A 255 -19.92 18.78 3.17
N LEU A 256 -18.69 18.88 3.66
CA LEU A 256 -18.11 17.88 4.56
C LEU A 256 -18.85 17.85 5.90
N ALA A 257 -19.07 19.01 6.52
CA ALA A 257 -19.75 19.13 7.80
C ALA A 257 -21.15 18.52 7.78
N VAL A 258 -21.95 18.84 6.76
CA VAL A 258 -23.30 18.27 6.55
C VAL A 258 -23.22 16.77 6.32
N SER A 259 -22.29 16.32 5.46
CA SER A 259 -22.15 14.90 5.15
C SER A 259 -21.78 14.05 6.38
N LEU A 260 -20.93 14.56 7.25
CA LEU A 260 -20.54 13.89 8.50
C LEU A 260 -21.64 13.94 9.55
N HIS A 261 -22.30 15.11 9.70
CA HIS A 261 -23.42 15.28 10.62
C HIS A 261 -24.61 14.37 10.32
N ASP A 262 -25.03 14.30 9.04
CA ASP A 262 -26.17 13.48 8.59
C ASP A 262 -25.92 11.98 8.78
N ARG A 263 -24.66 11.58 8.91
CA ARG A 263 -24.21 10.19 9.13
C ARG A 263 -23.80 9.91 10.57
N GLU A 264 -24.15 10.81 11.49
CA GLU A 264 -23.88 10.68 12.93
C GLU A 264 -22.39 10.48 13.26
N VAL A 265 -21.49 11.08 12.46
CA VAL A 265 -20.07 11.11 12.77
C VAL A 265 -19.83 12.22 13.80
N ARG A 266 -19.30 11.86 14.97
CA ARG A 266 -19.01 12.77 16.08
C ARG A 266 -17.53 13.04 16.26
N MET A 267 -16.69 12.15 15.78
CA MET A 267 -15.23 12.28 15.88
C MET A 267 -14.55 11.60 14.70
N VAL A 268 -13.44 12.16 14.26
CA VAL A 268 -12.61 11.62 13.18
C VAL A 268 -11.16 11.50 13.65
N LEU A 269 -10.59 10.31 13.54
CA LEU A 269 -9.17 10.04 13.75
C LEU A 269 -8.52 9.73 12.40
N ALA A 270 -7.46 10.43 12.06
CA ALA A 270 -6.65 10.15 10.88
C ALA A 270 -5.20 9.86 11.27
N LEU A 271 -4.64 8.83 10.66
CA LEU A 271 -3.30 8.35 10.91
C LEU A 271 -2.51 8.39 9.60
N PRO A 272 -1.31 8.99 9.56
CA PRO A 272 -0.46 8.95 8.40
C PRO A 272 0.12 7.55 8.21
N LEU A 273 0.25 7.14 6.97
CA LEU A 273 0.90 5.91 6.56
C LEU A 273 2.31 6.25 6.08
N ARG A 274 3.34 5.81 6.81
CA ARG A 274 4.75 6.04 6.48
C ARG A 274 5.47 4.73 6.32
N SER A 275 6.41 4.65 5.38
CA SER A 275 7.26 3.46 5.19
C SER A 275 8.17 3.22 6.40
N ASP A 276 8.65 4.28 7.01
CA ASP A 276 9.40 4.31 8.27
C ASP A 276 9.09 5.62 9.03
N PRO A 277 9.46 5.77 10.31
CA PRO A 277 9.13 6.96 11.12
C PRO A 277 9.59 8.30 10.52
N THR A 278 10.66 8.29 9.73
CA THR A 278 11.24 9.48 9.07
C THR A 278 11.02 9.49 7.56
N GLY A 279 10.41 8.43 7.02
CA GLY A 279 10.19 8.23 5.59
C GLY A 279 9.02 9.04 5.04
N PRO A 280 8.84 9.01 3.72
CA PRO A 280 7.75 9.70 3.06
C PRO A 280 6.40 9.14 3.50
N VAL A 281 5.39 10.02 3.49
CA VAL A 281 4.00 9.63 3.73
C VAL A 281 3.46 8.95 2.47
N LEU A 282 2.95 7.74 2.62
CA LEU A 282 2.35 6.93 1.55
C LEU A 282 0.85 7.16 1.41
N GLY A 283 0.21 7.74 2.43
CA GLY A 283 -1.23 7.95 2.48
C GLY A 283 -1.74 8.16 3.90
N SER A 284 -3.02 7.90 4.11
CA SER A 284 -3.62 7.98 5.45
C SER A 284 -4.74 6.95 5.64
N ILE A 285 -4.93 6.54 6.90
CA ILE A 285 -6.14 5.84 7.36
C ILE A 285 -7.00 6.82 8.13
N CYS A 286 -8.28 6.84 7.81
CA CYS A 286 -9.28 7.63 8.49
C CYS A 286 -10.30 6.72 9.17
N MET A 287 -10.53 6.94 10.47
CA MET A 287 -11.55 6.24 11.28
C MET A 287 -12.56 7.27 11.78
N MET A 288 -13.85 7.02 11.58
CA MET A 288 -14.93 7.91 11.96
C MET A 288 -15.83 7.25 13.00
N PHE A 289 -16.09 7.95 14.09
CA PHE A 289 -16.77 7.45 15.28
C PHE A 289 -18.14 8.09 15.46
N ASP A 290 -19.10 7.33 16.01
CA ASP A 290 -20.47 7.79 16.32
C ASP A 290 -20.57 8.55 17.65
N ARG A 291 -19.49 8.66 18.38
CA ARG A 291 -19.42 9.32 19.68
C ARG A 291 -18.04 9.89 19.95
N HIS A 292 -17.98 10.81 20.89
CA HIS A 292 -16.73 11.33 21.42
C HIS A 292 -16.03 10.25 22.25
N LEU A 293 -14.77 9.96 21.98
CA LEU A 293 -13.93 9.02 22.68
C LEU A 293 -12.67 9.71 23.18
N LEU A 294 -12.31 9.43 24.42
CA LEU A 294 -11.01 9.79 24.96
C LEU A 294 -10.11 8.56 24.88
N PHE A 295 -9.13 8.61 24.02
CA PHE A 295 -8.22 7.50 23.81
C PHE A 295 -7.16 7.45 24.92
N SER A 296 -6.86 6.24 25.40
CA SER A 296 -5.74 5.98 26.28
C SER A 296 -4.41 6.03 25.50
N ARG A 297 -3.30 6.13 26.24
CA ARG A 297 -1.96 6.05 25.66
C ARG A 297 -1.74 4.73 24.90
N GLU A 298 -2.25 3.64 25.48
CA GLU A 298 -2.17 2.30 24.90
C GLU A 298 -2.94 2.21 23.57
N GLN A 299 -4.11 2.87 23.48
CA GLN A 299 -4.89 2.95 22.24
C GLN A 299 -4.15 3.75 21.16
N PHE A 300 -3.58 4.89 21.49
CA PHE A 300 -2.78 5.66 20.54
C PHE A 300 -1.56 4.86 20.04
N ALA A 301 -0.85 4.19 20.93
CA ALA A 301 0.28 3.33 20.56
C ALA A 301 -0.17 2.19 19.63
N CYS A 302 -1.34 1.59 19.91
CA CYS A 302 -1.92 0.57 19.06
C CYS A 302 -2.27 1.12 17.67
N PHE A 303 -2.94 2.25 17.59
CA PHE A 303 -3.28 2.89 16.30
C PHE A 303 -2.04 3.22 15.49
N SER A 304 -0.99 3.76 16.12
CA SER A 304 0.30 4.01 15.46
C SER A 304 0.93 2.73 14.93
N SER A 305 0.92 1.66 15.72
CA SER A 305 1.42 0.35 15.29
C SER A 305 0.60 -0.23 14.13
N LEU A 306 -0.73 -0.09 14.16
CA LEU A 306 -1.62 -0.50 13.07
C LEU A 306 -1.31 0.27 11.79
N ALA A 307 -1.10 1.60 11.87
CA ALA A 307 -0.71 2.42 10.72
C ALA A 307 0.64 1.96 10.13
N GLN A 308 1.62 1.61 10.97
CA GLN A 308 2.91 1.07 10.53
C GLN A 308 2.76 -0.28 9.81
N PHE A 309 1.94 -1.20 10.33
CA PHE A 309 1.66 -2.48 9.67
C PHE A 309 1.01 -2.29 8.30
N VAL A 310 0.03 -1.41 8.19
CA VAL A 310 -0.62 -1.10 6.91
C VAL A 310 0.35 -0.46 5.94
N SER A 311 1.17 0.47 6.39
CA SER A 311 2.22 1.12 5.59
C SER A 311 3.21 0.11 5.03
N PHE A 312 3.65 -0.83 5.86
CA PHE A 312 4.53 -1.91 5.44
C PHE A 312 3.87 -2.78 4.36
N GLY A 313 2.59 -3.15 4.54
CA GLY A 313 1.84 -3.92 3.55
C GLY A 313 1.70 -3.21 2.22
N LEU A 314 1.38 -1.91 2.23
CA LEU A 314 1.31 -1.08 1.03
C LEU A 314 2.67 -0.98 0.32
N GLY A 315 3.74 -0.72 1.07
CA GLY A 315 5.10 -0.64 0.53
C GLY A 315 5.57 -1.96 -0.09
N MET A 316 5.28 -3.09 0.54
CA MET A 316 5.60 -4.42 0.01
C MET A 316 4.82 -4.73 -1.28
N SER A 317 3.55 -4.36 -1.35
CA SER A 317 2.74 -4.54 -2.56
C SER A 317 3.27 -3.69 -3.72
N GLU A 318 3.60 -2.43 -3.46
CA GLU A 318 4.19 -1.55 -4.47
C GLU A 318 5.54 -2.07 -4.97
N LEU A 319 6.42 -2.52 -4.06
CA LEU A 319 7.72 -3.11 -4.42
C LEU A 319 7.55 -4.38 -5.26
N LYS A 320 6.55 -5.22 -4.94
CA LYS A 320 6.22 -6.42 -5.74
C LYS A 320 5.81 -6.02 -7.16
N HIS A 321 4.92 -5.05 -7.31
CA HIS A 321 4.50 -4.56 -8.63
C HIS A 321 5.66 -4.00 -9.46
N GLN A 322 6.56 -3.24 -8.83
CA GLN A 322 7.75 -2.72 -9.50
C GLN A 322 8.69 -3.84 -9.93
N ASN A 323 8.92 -4.86 -9.09
CA ASN A 323 9.72 -6.03 -9.43
C ASN A 323 9.11 -6.83 -10.58
N ASP A 324 7.81 -7.08 -10.57
CA ASP A 324 7.12 -7.79 -11.64
C ASP A 324 7.19 -7.02 -12.96
N ALA A 325 7.03 -5.70 -12.92
CA ALA A 325 7.19 -4.84 -14.09
C ALA A 325 8.63 -4.84 -14.64
N LEU A 326 9.64 -4.83 -13.75
CA LEU A 326 11.05 -4.93 -14.14
C LEU A 326 11.38 -6.32 -14.72
N ALA A 327 10.91 -7.39 -14.10
CA ALA A 327 11.05 -8.77 -14.60
C ALA A 327 10.41 -8.91 -15.99
N GLY A 328 9.20 -8.33 -16.17
CA GLY A 328 8.54 -8.27 -17.48
C GLY A 328 9.37 -7.54 -18.54
N LYS A 329 9.96 -6.39 -18.19
CA LYS A 329 10.86 -5.64 -19.09
C LYS A 329 12.12 -6.42 -19.44
N LEU A 330 12.75 -7.08 -18.45
CA LEU A 330 13.92 -7.93 -18.68
C LEU A 330 13.58 -9.11 -19.59
N THR A 331 12.42 -9.75 -19.40
CA THR A 331 11.94 -10.82 -20.29
C THR A 331 11.68 -10.31 -21.71
N GLN A 332 11.10 -9.11 -21.85
CA GLN A 332 10.93 -8.47 -23.16
C GLN A 332 12.26 -8.09 -23.82
N MET A 333 13.29 -7.75 -23.07
CA MET A 333 14.63 -7.45 -23.60
C MET A 333 15.44 -8.72 -23.91
N SER A 334 15.07 -9.87 -23.39
CA SER A 334 15.74 -11.13 -23.71
C SER A 334 15.61 -11.42 -25.20
N THR A 335 16.73 -11.78 -25.82
CA THR A 335 16.82 -12.22 -27.23
C THR A 335 16.92 -13.74 -27.34
N VAL A 336 16.95 -14.43 -26.24
CA VAL A 336 17.21 -15.87 -26.12
C VAL A 336 16.01 -16.57 -25.47
N ASP A 337 15.70 -17.76 -25.96
CA ASP A 337 14.72 -18.66 -25.32
C ASP A 337 15.37 -19.31 -24.08
N ALA A 338 14.71 -19.15 -22.91
CA ALA A 338 15.26 -19.56 -21.63
C ALA A 338 15.46 -21.09 -21.49
N LEU A 339 14.70 -21.89 -22.22
CA LEU A 339 14.79 -23.34 -22.17
C LEU A 339 15.91 -23.91 -23.05
N THR A 340 15.97 -23.46 -24.30
CA THR A 340 16.81 -24.03 -25.35
C THR A 340 18.09 -23.25 -25.63
N GLY A 341 18.20 -22.02 -25.12
CA GLY A 341 19.36 -21.15 -25.34
C GLY A 341 19.48 -20.60 -26.78
N VAL A 342 18.58 -20.93 -27.69
CA VAL A 342 18.54 -20.37 -29.06
C VAL A 342 17.83 -19.01 -29.08
N ALA A 343 17.81 -18.32 -30.22
CA ALA A 343 17.05 -17.07 -30.32
C ALA A 343 15.56 -17.32 -30.00
N ASN A 344 14.93 -16.39 -29.28
CA ASN A 344 13.50 -16.45 -29.06
C ASN A 344 12.74 -15.96 -30.31
N ARG A 345 11.42 -16.13 -30.33
CA ARG A 345 10.54 -15.72 -31.43
C ARG A 345 10.82 -14.28 -31.90
N ARG A 346 10.84 -13.33 -30.96
CA ARG A 346 11.06 -11.91 -31.28
C ARG A 346 12.39 -11.69 -32.01
N LYS A 347 13.47 -12.31 -31.50
CA LYS A 347 14.80 -12.20 -32.13
C LYS A 347 14.85 -12.91 -33.48
N GLY A 348 14.17 -14.05 -33.61
CA GLY A 348 14.02 -14.77 -34.88
C GLY A 348 13.33 -13.94 -35.96
N GLU A 349 12.20 -13.31 -35.64
CA GLU A 349 11.45 -12.42 -36.55
C GLU A 349 12.29 -11.19 -36.91
N GLU A 350 12.99 -10.57 -35.94
CA GLU A 350 13.90 -9.43 -36.19
C GLU A 350 15.05 -9.80 -37.14
N MET A 351 15.65 -10.98 -36.95
CA MET A 351 16.72 -11.49 -37.78
C MET A 351 16.21 -11.80 -39.21
N LEU A 352 15.04 -12.42 -39.32
CA LEU A 352 14.39 -12.69 -40.60
C LEU A 352 14.19 -11.39 -41.39
N ASP A 353 13.59 -10.35 -40.82
CA ASP A 353 13.37 -9.08 -41.45
C ASP A 353 14.68 -8.38 -41.85
N THR A 354 15.71 -8.54 -41.03
CA THR A 354 17.03 -7.97 -41.31
C THR A 354 17.68 -8.65 -42.48
N GLU A 355 17.66 -10.00 -42.53
CA GLU A 355 18.26 -10.76 -43.61
C GLU A 355 17.44 -10.67 -44.92
N ILE A 356 16.12 -10.51 -44.88
CA ILE A 356 15.30 -10.19 -46.07
C ILE A 356 15.74 -8.86 -46.67
N ARG A 357 15.89 -7.80 -45.89
CA ARG A 357 16.36 -6.51 -46.36
C ARG A 357 17.78 -6.62 -46.96
N ARG A 358 18.66 -7.40 -46.36
CA ARG A 358 20.03 -7.63 -46.80
C ARG A 358 20.06 -8.43 -48.08
N ALA A 359 19.32 -9.53 -48.16
CA ALA A 359 19.21 -10.37 -49.36
C ALA A 359 18.71 -9.56 -50.57
N ARG A 360 17.66 -8.76 -50.36
CA ARG A 360 17.11 -7.85 -51.40
C ARG A 360 18.14 -6.82 -51.88
N ARG A 361 18.89 -6.21 -50.92
CA ARG A 361 19.88 -5.17 -51.27
C ARG A 361 21.04 -5.71 -52.10
N TYR A 362 21.48 -6.93 -51.82
CA TYR A 362 22.68 -7.49 -52.44
C TYR A 362 22.38 -8.58 -53.47
N GLY A 363 21.12 -8.86 -53.76
CA GLY A 363 20.72 -9.91 -54.72
C GLY A 363 21.13 -11.34 -54.30
N LEU A 364 21.21 -11.59 -53.00
CA LEU A 364 21.66 -12.84 -52.45
C LEU A 364 20.45 -13.75 -52.13
N PRO A 365 20.56 -15.07 -52.34
CA PRO A 365 19.50 -15.99 -52.00
C PRO A 365 19.36 -16.08 -50.46
N LEU A 366 18.13 -16.15 -49.95
CA LEU A 366 17.80 -16.35 -48.58
C LEU A 366 16.74 -17.43 -48.48
N ALA A 367 16.98 -18.45 -47.62
CA ALA A 367 16.02 -19.47 -47.34
C ALA A 367 15.61 -19.45 -45.88
N VAL A 368 14.35 -19.77 -45.62
CA VAL A 368 13.79 -19.96 -44.29
C VAL A 368 13.22 -21.36 -44.16
N LEU A 369 13.52 -21.99 -43.06
CA LEU A 369 12.99 -23.30 -42.74
C LEU A 369 12.21 -23.18 -41.42
N THR A 370 11.04 -23.80 -41.35
CA THR A 370 10.34 -24.03 -40.09
C THR A 370 10.25 -25.53 -39.84
N PHE A 371 10.35 -25.92 -38.58
CA PHE A 371 10.15 -27.33 -38.21
C PHE A 371 9.44 -27.41 -36.85
N ASP A 372 8.82 -28.57 -36.67
CA ASP A 372 8.04 -28.93 -35.47
C ASP A 372 8.36 -30.35 -35.10
N ILE A 373 8.48 -30.63 -33.78
CA ILE A 373 8.75 -31.98 -33.29
C ILE A 373 7.47 -32.79 -33.36
N ASP A 374 7.52 -33.88 -34.12
CA ASP A 374 6.36 -34.73 -34.34
C ASP A 374 5.87 -35.40 -33.06
N ASN A 375 4.55 -35.32 -32.82
CA ASN A 375 3.88 -35.91 -31.68
C ASN A 375 4.47 -35.49 -30.30
N PHE A 376 5.04 -34.28 -30.17
CA PHE A 376 5.69 -33.81 -28.95
C PHE A 376 4.76 -33.84 -27.71
N ARG A 377 3.46 -33.60 -27.91
CA ARG A 377 2.48 -33.75 -26.84
C ARG A 377 2.47 -35.18 -26.28
N SER A 378 2.59 -36.21 -27.13
CA SER A 378 2.67 -37.60 -26.66
C SER A 378 3.92 -37.86 -25.83
N VAL A 379 5.05 -37.20 -26.15
CA VAL A 379 6.28 -37.27 -25.34
C VAL A 379 6.00 -36.72 -23.93
N ASN A 380 5.35 -35.53 -23.84
CA ASN A 380 4.98 -34.96 -22.55
C ASN A 380 3.97 -35.81 -21.76
N ASP A 381 2.98 -36.39 -22.45
CA ASP A 381 1.92 -37.21 -21.83
C ASP A 381 2.49 -38.57 -21.32
N LEU A 382 3.47 -39.13 -21.98
CA LEU A 382 4.07 -40.42 -21.61
C LEU A 382 5.23 -40.32 -20.62
N TYR A 383 6.11 -39.32 -20.80
CA TYR A 383 7.38 -39.23 -20.06
C TYR A 383 7.43 -38.04 -19.11
N GLY A 384 6.43 -37.16 -19.17
CA GLY A 384 6.33 -35.92 -18.35
C GLY A 384 7.10 -34.74 -18.93
N TYR A 385 6.72 -33.55 -18.49
CA TYR A 385 7.29 -32.25 -18.94
C TYR A 385 8.83 -32.17 -18.81
N PRO A 386 9.49 -32.69 -17.75
CA PRO A 386 10.95 -32.60 -17.64
C PRO A 386 11.69 -33.32 -18.77
N ILE A 387 11.15 -34.43 -19.25
CA ILE A 387 11.73 -35.19 -20.37
C ILE A 387 11.43 -34.47 -21.70
N GLY A 388 10.22 -33.90 -21.87
CA GLY A 388 9.91 -33.05 -23.00
C GLY A 388 10.84 -31.85 -23.10
N ASP A 389 11.12 -31.19 -21.98
CA ASP A 389 12.07 -30.06 -21.93
C ASP A 389 13.50 -30.51 -22.32
N GLN A 390 13.91 -31.69 -21.90
CA GLN A 390 15.20 -32.24 -22.28
C GLN A 390 15.24 -32.57 -23.80
N ALA A 391 14.15 -33.09 -24.35
CA ALA A 391 14.04 -33.38 -25.79
C ALA A 391 14.15 -32.06 -26.61
N LEU A 392 13.50 -30.99 -26.20
CA LEU A 392 13.60 -29.65 -26.81
C LEU A 392 15.04 -29.14 -26.81
N ARG A 393 15.76 -29.25 -25.69
CA ARG A 393 17.18 -28.86 -25.59
C ARG A 393 18.04 -29.67 -26.55
N THR A 394 17.90 -30.98 -26.52
CA THR A 394 18.70 -31.88 -27.35
C THR A 394 18.45 -31.66 -28.84
N VAL A 395 17.19 -31.44 -29.25
CA VAL A 395 16.86 -31.09 -30.65
C VAL A 395 17.49 -29.75 -31.04
N ALA A 396 17.38 -28.74 -30.21
CA ALA A 396 17.97 -27.42 -30.50
C ALA A 396 19.49 -27.48 -30.62
N GLU A 397 20.17 -28.18 -29.71
CA GLU A 397 21.63 -28.42 -29.75
C GLU A 397 22.06 -29.19 -31.00
N THR A 398 21.31 -30.23 -31.35
CA THR A 398 21.58 -31.08 -32.54
C THR A 398 21.45 -30.23 -33.81
N VAL A 399 20.43 -29.38 -33.91
CA VAL A 399 20.24 -28.47 -35.06
C VAL A 399 21.35 -27.44 -35.10
N LEU A 400 21.65 -26.77 -33.99
CA LEU A 400 22.73 -25.77 -33.92
C LEU A 400 24.08 -26.31 -34.38
N ALA A 401 24.42 -27.55 -33.98
CA ALA A 401 25.67 -28.19 -34.38
C ALA A 401 25.78 -28.45 -35.91
N ARG A 402 24.68 -28.32 -36.65
CA ARG A 402 24.62 -28.51 -38.11
C ARG A 402 24.48 -27.21 -38.91
N LEU A 403 24.20 -26.10 -38.21
CA LEU A 403 24.08 -24.79 -38.82
C LEU A 403 25.44 -24.09 -38.94
N ARG A 404 25.53 -23.15 -39.88
CA ARG A 404 26.69 -22.26 -40.01
C ARG A 404 26.54 -21.13 -38.97
N THR A 405 27.66 -20.49 -38.65
CA THR A 405 27.68 -19.33 -37.74
C THR A 405 26.82 -18.15 -38.27
N SER A 406 26.61 -18.08 -39.60
CA SER A 406 25.76 -17.07 -40.25
C SER A 406 24.27 -17.37 -40.20
N ASP A 407 23.90 -18.62 -39.85
CA ASP A 407 22.50 -19.01 -39.79
C ASP A 407 21.95 -18.81 -38.39
N THR A 408 20.69 -18.50 -38.31
CA THR A 408 20.02 -18.24 -37.02
C THR A 408 18.97 -19.31 -36.76
N LEU A 409 19.06 -19.99 -35.59
CA LEU A 409 17.99 -20.84 -35.07
C LEU A 409 17.18 -20.05 -34.03
N ALA A 410 15.88 -20.04 -34.19
CA ALA A 410 14.96 -19.44 -33.24
C ALA A 410 13.84 -20.39 -32.86
N ARG A 411 13.46 -20.40 -31.58
CA ARG A 411 12.26 -21.09 -31.11
C ARG A 411 11.07 -20.16 -31.21
N MET A 412 10.07 -20.54 -31.99
CA MET A 412 8.92 -19.70 -32.28
C MET A 412 7.81 -19.85 -31.23
N ARG A 413 7.46 -21.08 -30.89
CA ARG A 413 6.50 -21.41 -29.83
C ARG A 413 6.53 -22.93 -29.55
N GLY A 414 6.31 -23.35 -28.32
CA GLY A 414 6.19 -24.76 -27.96
C GLY A 414 7.32 -25.60 -28.50
N GLU A 415 7.01 -26.50 -29.45
CA GLU A 415 7.90 -27.39 -30.17
C GLU A 415 8.32 -26.89 -31.57
N GLU A 416 7.94 -25.68 -31.92
CA GLU A 416 8.15 -25.09 -33.25
C GLU A 416 9.40 -24.22 -33.30
N PHE A 417 10.24 -24.42 -34.29
CA PHE A 417 11.50 -23.71 -34.51
C PHE A 417 11.56 -23.12 -35.93
N MET A 418 12.33 -22.04 -36.10
CA MET A 418 12.64 -21.42 -37.37
C MET A 418 14.13 -21.29 -37.56
N ILE A 419 14.60 -21.59 -38.77
CA ILE A 419 15.98 -21.36 -39.21
C ILE A 419 15.98 -20.30 -40.32
N VAL A 420 16.78 -19.27 -40.14
CA VAL A 420 17.08 -18.28 -41.16
C VAL A 420 18.45 -18.65 -41.77
N ALA A 421 18.45 -19.25 -42.97
CA ALA A 421 19.64 -19.72 -43.66
C ALA A 421 20.10 -18.67 -44.70
N THR A 422 21.16 -17.94 -44.38
CA THR A 422 21.69 -16.87 -45.17
C THR A 422 22.47 -17.42 -46.41
N HIS A 423 22.44 -16.70 -47.52
CA HIS A 423 23.13 -17.05 -48.78
C HIS A 423 22.79 -18.47 -49.23
N THR A 424 21.56 -18.91 -49.06
CA THR A 424 21.13 -20.30 -49.32
C THR A 424 19.94 -20.29 -50.26
N CYS A 425 20.02 -21.05 -51.34
CA CYS A 425 18.91 -21.22 -52.27
C CYS A 425 17.99 -22.39 -51.83
N ALA A 426 16.81 -22.52 -52.48
CA ALA A 426 15.83 -23.55 -52.13
C ALA A 426 16.41 -24.97 -52.16
N ILE A 427 17.24 -25.27 -53.15
CA ILE A 427 17.84 -26.64 -53.32
C ILE A 427 18.79 -26.97 -52.16
N ASP A 428 19.63 -26.02 -51.77
CA ASP A 428 20.57 -26.24 -50.66
C ASP A 428 19.88 -26.23 -49.31
N ALA A 429 18.80 -25.43 -49.15
CA ALA A 429 17.94 -25.45 -47.98
C ALA A 429 17.19 -26.80 -47.83
N LEU A 430 16.73 -27.41 -48.93
CA LEU A 430 16.12 -28.75 -48.91
C LEU A 430 17.13 -29.80 -48.47
N LYS A 431 18.39 -29.75 -48.98
CA LYS A 431 19.46 -30.66 -48.51
C LYS A 431 19.74 -30.49 -47.02
N LEU A 432 19.76 -29.26 -46.53
CA LEU A 432 19.93 -28.98 -45.13
C LEU A 432 18.77 -29.56 -44.32
N ALA A 433 17.52 -29.33 -44.74
CA ALA A 433 16.32 -29.83 -44.10
C ALA A 433 16.31 -31.37 -43.98
N GLU A 434 16.61 -32.08 -45.09
CA GLU A 434 16.71 -33.55 -45.07
C GLU A 434 17.80 -34.05 -44.12
N LYS A 435 18.96 -33.40 -44.15
CA LYS A 435 20.05 -33.74 -43.24
C LYS A 435 19.64 -33.54 -41.76
N LEU A 436 18.94 -32.49 -41.45
CA LEU A 436 18.42 -32.23 -40.09
C LEU A 436 17.41 -33.29 -39.68
N ARG A 437 16.44 -33.60 -40.57
CA ARG A 437 15.42 -34.62 -40.37
C ARG A 437 16.05 -35.99 -40.04
N GLU A 438 16.99 -36.42 -40.87
CA GLU A 438 17.70 -37.70 -40.68
C GLU A 438 18.53 -37.68 -39.38
N THR A 439 19.26 -36.58 -39.11
CA THR A 439 20.07 -36.49 -37.91
C THR A 439 19.20 -36.62 -36.66
N ILE A 440 18.07 -35.89 -36.57
CA ILE A 440 17.19 -35.95 -35.40
C ILE A 440 16.52 -37.29 -35.24
N ALA A 441 16.05 -37.91 -36.35
CA ALA A 441 15.46 -39.25 -36.32
C ALA A 441 16.43 -40.35 -35.79
N HIS A 442 17.75 -40.10 -35.82
CA HIS A 442 18.78 -41.02 -35.29
C HIS A 442 19.46 -40.48 -34.02
N THR A 443 18.96 -39.39 -33.43
CA THR A 443 19.52 -38.83 -32.19
C THR A 443 18.90 -39.53 -31.00
N ASP A 444 19.73 -40.11 -30.14
CA ASP A 444 19.27 -40.66 -28.87
C ASP A 444 18.86 -39.54 -27.92
N LEU A 445 17.63 -39.58 -27.44
CA LEU A 445 17.09 -38.64 -26.50
C LEU A 445 17.11 -39.25 -25.10
N PRO A 446 17.76 -38.62 -24.13
CA PRO A 446 17.80 -39.14 -22.76
C PRO A 446 16.41 -39.29 -22.16
N GLY A 447 15.99 -40.51 -21.84
CA GLY A 447 14.75 -40.77 -21.10
C GLY A 447 13.48 -40.92 -21.93
N CYS A 448 13.54 -40.79 -23.26
CA CYS A 448 12.40 -41.07 -24.14
C CYS A 448 12.87 -41.79 -25.44
N ASP A 449 11.87 -42.30 -26.18
CA ASP A 449 12.12 -42.85 -27.53
C ASP A 449 12.57 -41.72 -28.49
N THR A 450 13.11 -42.18 -29.67
CA THR A 450 13.50 -41.24 -30.73
C THR A 450 12.30 -40.41 -31.21
N VAL A 451 12.52 -39.11 -31.41
CA VAL A 451 11.54 -38.22 -32.01
C VAL A 451 11.90 -37.95 -33.46
N THR A 452 10.90 -37.56 -34.23
CA THR A 452 11.09 -37.06 -35.60
C THR A 452 10.66 -35.60 -35.71
N ILE A 453 11.05 -34.97 -36.79
CA ILE A 453 10.62 -33.59 -37.09
C ILE A 453 9.99 -33.52 -38.49
N SER A 454 8.97 -32.73 -38.63
CA SER A 454 8.42 -32.30 -39.91
C SER A 454 8.95 -30.92 -40.25
N LEU A 455 9.39 -30.72 -41.48
CA LEU A 455 10.00 -29.44 -41.91
C LEU A 455 9.27 -28.84 -43.11
N ALA A 456 9.25 -27.53 -43.14
CA ALA A 456 8.91 -26.74 -44.33
C ALA A 456 10.10 -25.89 -44.74
N VAL A 457 10.30 -25.71 -46.04
CA VAL A 457 11.39 -24.92 -46.60
C VAL A 457 10.81 -23.89 -47.56
N ALA A 458 11.24 -22.67 -47.49
CA ALA A 458 10.89 -21.59 -48.44
C ALA A 458 12.15 -20.82 -48.81
N GLN A 459 12.35 -20.54 -50.10
CA GLN A 459 13.22 -19.47 -50.52
C GLN A 459 12.39 -18.18 -50.52
N VAL A 460 12.95 -17.08 -49.95
CA VAL A 460 12.32 -15.76 -49.91
C VAL A 460 12.30 -15.18 -51.32
N LEU A 461 11.15 -14.72 -51.75
CA LEU A 461 10.95 -14.06 -53.03
C LEU A 461 11.38 -12.58 -53.02
N PRO A 462 11.71 -11.95 -54.16
CA PRO A 462 12.24 -10.59 -54.18
C PRO A 462 11.38 -9.54 -53.48
N ASP A 463 10.05 -9.66 -53.56
CA ASP A 463 9.11 -8.69 -52.98
C ASP A 463 8.38 -9.20 -51.76
N GLU A 464 8.84 -10.34 -51.20
CA GLU A 464 8.19 -11.00 -50.09
C GLU A 464 8.70 -10.49 -48.72
N GLY A 465 7.80 -10.15 -47.81
CA GLY A 465 8.10 -9.81 -46.42
C GLY A 465 8.11 -10.99 -45.48
N GLY A 466 8.61 -10.80 -44.25
CA GLY A 466 8.65 -11.81 -43.23
C GLY A 466 7.31 -12.49 -42.98
N PRO A 467 6.20 -11.79 -42.72
CA PRO A 467 4.89 -12.40 -42.49
C PRO A 467 4.44 -13.33 -43.63
N THR A 468 4.63 -12.91 -44.90
CA THR A 468 4.19 -13.69 -46.07
C THR A 468 4.97 -15.00 -46.21
N VAL A 469 6.30 -14.98 -46.02
CA VAL A 469 7.10 -16.20 -46.11
C VAL A 469 6.74 -17.15 -44.98
N LEU A 470 6.44 -16.64 -43.77
CA LEU A 470 6.01 -17.47 -42.63
C LEU A 470 4.64 -18.13 -42.90
N GLU A 471 3.67 -17.42 -43.48
CA GLU A 471 2.37 -18.00 -43.87
C GLU A 471 2.55 -19.13 -44.89
N ARG A 472 3.42 -18.98 -45.89
CA ARG A 472 3.74 -20.05 -46.85
C ARG A 472 4.37 -21.26 -46.17
N LEU A 473 5.29 -21.03 -45.22
CA LEU A 473 5.95 -22.06 -44.46
C LEU A 473 4.96 -22.81 -43.57
N ASP A 474 4.06 -22.10 -42.87
CA ASP A 474 3.01 -22.72 -42.04
C ASP A 474 2.11 -23.66 -42.85
N ALA A 475 1.69 -23.21 -44.04
CA ALA A 475 0.90 -24.03 -44.96
C ALA A 475 1.66 -25.28 -45.42
N ALA A 476 2.97 -25.17 -45.71
CA ALA A 476 3.82 -26.31 -46.08
C ALA A 476 4.07 -27.24 -44.90
N LEU A 477 4.35 -26.72 -43.70
CA LEU A 477 4.53 -27.51 -42.49
C LEU A 477 3.27 -28.32 -42.13
N HIS A 478 2.10 -27.70 -42.31
CA HIS A 478 0.84 -28.40 -42.14
C HIS A 478 0.66 -29.56 -43.14
N ARG A 479 1.09 -29.39 -44.40
CA ARG A 479 1.09 -30.47 -45.38
C ARG A 479 2.05 -31.60 -44.97
N ALA A 480 3.28 -31.26 -44.53
CA ALA A 480 4.24 -32.25 -44.03
C ALA A 480 3.66 -33.13 -42.91
N LYS A 481 3.00 -32.47 -41.94
CA LYS A 481 2.33 -33.20 -40.84
C LYS A 481 1.18 -34.10 -41.32
N ARG A 482 0.44 -33.71 -42.36
CA ARG A 482 -0.64 -34.53 -42.93
C ARG A 482 -0.14 -35.64 -43.84
N SER A 483 1.01 -35.49 -44.48
CA SER A 483 1.62 -36.50 -45.36
C SER A 483 2.29 -37.66 -44.62
N GLY A 484 2.16 -37.74 -43.31
CA GLY A 484 2.66 -38.83 -42.49
C GLY A 484 3.77 -38.43 -41.55
N ARG A 485 4.06 -37.14 -41.41
CA ARG A 485 5.16 -36.61 -40.58
C ARG A 485 6.55 -37.07 -41.02
N ASN A 486 7.59 -36.76 -40.26
CA ASN A 486 8.98 -37.09 -40.58
C ASN A 486 9.35 -36.89 -42.06
N CYS A 487 9.04 -35.73 -42.59
CA CYS A 487 9.26 -35.36 -44.00
C CYS A 487 9.51 -33.87 -44.17
N VAL A 488 10.03 -33.52 -45.34
CA VAL A 488 10.32 -32.15 -45.75
C VAL A 488 9.38 -31.74 -46.88
N GLU A 489 8.73 -30.58 -46.74
CA GLU A 489 7.86 -30.01 -47.74
C GLU A 489 8.43 -28.64 -48.25
N LEU A 490 8.45 -28.47 -49.56
CA LEU A 490 8.79 -27.17 -50.15
C LEU A 490 7.53 -26.28 -50.17
N ALA A 491 7.66 -25.09 -49.65
CA ALA A 491 6.60 -24.07 -49.77
C ALA A 491 6.58 -23.55 -51.21
N MET A 492 5.51 -23.89 -51.94
CA MET A 492 5.33 -23.41 -53.29
C MET A 492 5.11 -21.88 -53.32
N GLN A 493 5.39 -21.30 -54.47
CA GLN A 493 5.17 -19.86 -54.75
C GLN A 493 3.71 -19.50 -54.68
#